data_1c8eeef6986d94321b0961f162e5a7e2
#
_entry.id   1c8eeef6986d94321b0961f162e5a7e2
#
_cell.length_a   1.000
_cell.length_b   1.000
_cell.length_c   1.000
_cell.angle_alpha   90.00
_cell.angle_beta   90.00
_cell.angle_gamma   90.00
#
_symmetry.space_group_name_H-M   'P 1'
#
loop_
_entity.id
_entity.type
_entity.pdbx_description
1 polymer ?
#
loop_
_entity_poly.entity_id
_entity_poly.type
_entity_poly.pdbx_seq_one_letter_code
_entity_poly.pdbx_strand_id
1 'polypeptide(L)'
;MSKIIETGSDSRAKLLSGVEQLAKAVVATLGPNGRNVVIAQQGGNLPTSTKDGVTVAKTVTLKDPVENLGAQMVKQAAVQTGDSAGDGTTTSTLLAKELISEGMNHTNLSQKHNAVAIKRGMDKTAKEIVKHLKEMSTDISSEDQIKQVAT
;
A
#
# COMPACT_ATOMS: atom_id res chain seq x y z
N MET A 1 -18.22 -22.77 4.85
CA MET A 1 -16.96 -22.68 4.08
C MET A 1 -15.85 -23.32 4.87
N SER A 2 -15.09 -24.25 4.28
CA SER A 2 -13.88 -24.82 4.90
C SER A 2 -12.79 -23.75 5.00
N LYS A 3 -12.08 -23.69 6.12
CA LYS A 3 -10.91 -22.82 6.29
C LYS A 3 -9.72 -23.44 5.58
N ILE A 4 -8.98 -22.64 4.84
CA ILE A 4 -7.68 -23.02 4.26
C ILE A 4 -6.60 -22.62 5.25
N ILE A 5 -5.71 -23.57 5.58
CA ILE A 5 -4.56 -23.33 6.45
C ILE A 5 -3.31 -23.61 5.63
N GLU A 6 -2.54 -22.57 5.36
CA GLU A 6 -1.24 -22.65 4.71
C GLU A 6 -0.15 -22.10 5.63
N THR A 7 1.03 -22.71 5.64
CA THR A 7 2.15 -22.34 6.51
C THR A 7 3.47 -22.40 5.75
N GLY A 8 4.52 -21.83 6.32
CA GLY A 8 5.87 -21.96 5.78
C GLY A 8 6.24 -20.90 4.74
N SER A 9 7.25 -21.24 3.92
CA SER A 9 7.81 -20.35 2.89
C SER A 9 6.81 -20.03 1.78
N ASP A 10 6.04 -21.04 1.36
CA ASP A 10 5.11 -20.93 0.23
C ASP A 10 3.96 -19.99 0.54
N SER A 11 3.42 -20.09 1.76
CA SER A 11 2.39 -19.15 2.24
C SER A 11 2.92 -17.69 2.26
N ARG A 12 4.15 -17.48 2.73
CA ARG A 12 4.78 -16.15 2.71
C ARG A 12 5.02 -15.64 1.29
N ALA A 13 5.47 -16.50 0.37
CA ALA A 13 5.65 -16.12 -1.02
C ALA A 13 4.34 -15.73 -1.69
N LYS A 14 3.25 -16.44 -1.45
CA LYS A 14 1.92 -16.08 -1.94
C LYS A 14 1.42 -14.76 -1.35
N LEU A 15 1.59 -14.54 -0.04
CA LEU A 15 1.24 -13.26 0.59
C LEU A 15 1.99 -12.11 -0.06
N LEU A 16 3.30 -12.25 -0.28
CA LEU A 16 4.11 -11.23 -0.94
C LEU A 16 3.67 -11.01 -2.40
N SER A 17 3.40 -12.06 -3.14
CA SER A 17 2.84 -11.97 -4.50
C SER A 17 1.56 -11.15 -4.53
N GLY A 18 0.66 -11.35 -3.58
CA GLY A 18 -0.57 -10.58 -3.46
C GLY A 18 -0.33 -9.09 -3.17
N VAL A 19 0.61 -8.79 -2.27
CA VAL A 19 1.07 -7.42 -1.97
C VAL A 19 1.60 -6.75 -3.25
N GLU A 20 2.45 -7.42 -4.00
CA GLU A 20 3.06 -6.90 -5.22
C GLU A 20 2.05 -6.66 -6.35
N GLN A 21 1.11 -7.60 -6.55
CA GLN A 21 0.06 -7.48 -7.57
C GLN A 21 -0.82 -6.26 -7.32
N LEU A 22 -1.29 -6.05 -6.10
CA LEU A 22 -2.09 -4.87 -5.75
C LEU A 22 -1.25 -3.59 -5.89
N ALA A 23 -0.06 -3.56 -5.32
CA ALA A 23 0.81 -2.39 -5.38
C ALA A 23 1.14 -2.00 -6.81
N LYS A 24 1.42 -2.96 -7.70
CA LYS A 24 1.69 -2.72 -9.12
C LYS A 24 0.52 -2.00 -9.81
N ALA A 25 -0.71 -2.40 -9.51
CA ALA A 25 -1.90 -1.76 -10.08
C ALA A 25 -2.06 -0.32 -9.58
N VAL A 26 -1.87 -0.10 -8.27
CA VAL A 26 -2.05 1.21 -7.63
C VAL A 26 -0.92 2.17 -8.00
N VAL A 27 0.35 1.72 -7.92
CA VAL A 27 1.53 2.56 -8.21
C VAL A 27 1.60 3.01 -9.66
N ALA A 28 0.94 2.31 -10.59
CA ALA A 28 0.82 2.77 -11.98
C ALA A 28 0.17 4.16 -12.10
N THR A 29 -0.57 4.61 -11.08
CA THR A 29 -1.21 5.93 -11.04
C THR A 29 -0.33 7.03 -10.43
N LEU A 30 0.86 6.70 -9.91
CA LEU A 30 1.69 7.60 -9.12
C LEU A 30 2.31 8.72 -9.94
N GLY A 31 2.21 9.93 -9.40
CA GLY A 31 2.95 11.10 -9.86
C GLY A 31 2.50 11.67 -11.21
N PRO A 32 3.26 12.64 -11.76
CA PRO A 32 2.88 13.35 -12.98
C PRO A 32 2.83 12.45 -14.23
N ASN A 33 3.64 11.40 -14.27
CA ASN A 33 3.62 10.39 -15.33
C ASN A 33 2.69 9.20 -15.02
N GLY A 34 1.88 9.30 -13.97
CA GLY A 34 0.91 8.29 -13.58
C GLY A 34 -0.10 8.03 -14.69
N ARG A 35 -0.42 6.76 -14.92
CA ARG A 35 -1.33 6.30 -15.95
C ARG A 35 -2.72 6.04 -15.38
N ASN A 36 -3.73 6.14 -16.21
CA ASN A 36 -5.06 5.67 -15.86
C ASN A 36 -5.07 4.14 -15.78
N VAL A 37 -5.79 3.63 -14.80
CA VAL A 37 -6.11 2.20 -14.69
C VAL A 37 -7.53 2.01 -15.18
N VAL A 38 -7.73 1.04 -16.07
CA VAL A 38 -9.05 0.67 -16.57
C VAL A 38 -9.56 -0.51 -15.78
N ILE A 39 -10.71 -0.34 -15.15
CA ILE A 39 -11.35 -1.32 -14.28
C ILE A 39 -12.55 -1.92 -15.04
N ALA A 40 -12.51 -3.22 -15.28
CA ALA A 40 -13.64 -3.94 -15.85
C ALA A 40 -14.79 -4.01 -14.82
N GLN A 41 -15.99 -3.66 -15.24
CA GLN A 41 -17.19 -3.76 -14.42
C GLN A 41 -17.88 -5.10 -14.66
N GLN A 42 -18.45 -5.69 -13.60
CA GLN A 42 -19.28 -6.88 -13.74
C GLN A 42 -20.68 -6.54 -14.25
N GLY A 43 -21.35 -7.50 -14.89
CA GLY A 43 -22.75 -7.36 -15.32
C GLY A 43 -22.95 -6.55 -16.61
N GLY A 44 -21.93 -6.44 -17.48
CA GLY A 44 -22.07 -5.75 -18.79
C GLY A 44 -21.99 -4.23 -18.71
N ASN A 45 -21.65 -3.66 -17.56
CA ASN A 45 -21.40 -2.23 -17.41
C ASN A 45 -20.11 -1.81 -18.14
N LEU A 46 -20.05 -0.54 -18.57
CA LEU A 46 -18.87 0.02 -19.24
C LEU A 46 -17.67 0.04 -18.28
N PRO A 47 -16.45 -0.22 -18.79
CA PRO A 47 -15.23 -0.10 -18.00
C PRO A 47 -15.06 1.32 -17.43
N THR A 48 -14.59 1.43 -16.20
CA THR A 48 -14.27 2.71 -15.57
C THR A 48 -12.77 2.98 -15.63
N SER A 49 -12.39 4.17 -16.08
CA SER A 49 -10.99 4.62 -16.10
C SER A 49 -10.76 5.59 -14.94
N THR A 50 -9.71 5.36 -14.14
CA THR A 50 -9.39 6.21 -13.00
C THR A 50 -7.88 6.33 -12.79
N LYS A 51 -7.46 7.45 -12.19
CA LYS A 51 -6.12 7.68 -11.64
C LYS A 51 -6.09 7.59 -10.11
N ASP A 52 -7.24 7.48 -9.47
CA ASP A 52 -7.32 7.43 -8.01
C ASP A 52 -6.85 6.08 -7.48
N GLY A 53 -5.75 6.10 -6.72
CA GLY A 53 -5.11 4.90 -6.16
C GLY A 53 -6.01 4.13 -5.19
N VAL A 54 -6.82 4.80 -4.37
CA VAL A 54 -7.73 4.11 -3.45
C VAL A 54 -8.88 3.42 -4.18
N THR A 55 -9.40 4.03 -5.22
CA THR A 55 -10.41 3.41 -6.09
C THR A 55 -9.86 2.16 -6.75
N VAL A 56 -8.63 2.23 -7.32
CA VAL A 56 -7.95 1.06 -7.88
C VAL A 56 -7.78 -0.02 -6.81
N ALA A 57 -7.25 0.33 -5.64
CA ALA A 57 -7.01 -0.63 -4.55
C ALA A 57 -8.31 -1.35 -4.12
N LYS A 58 -9.42 -0.63 -4.02
CA LYS A 58 -10.73 -1.20 -3.63
C LYS A 58 -11.26 -2.24 -4.61
N THR A 59 -10.92 -2.15 -5.89
CA THR A 59 -11.43 -3.06 -6.92
C THR A 59 -10.58 -4.31 -7.12
N VAL A 60 -9.31 -4.30 -6.66
CA VAL A 60 -8.43 -5.47 -6.79
C VAL A 60 -8.92 -6.60 -5.90
N THR A 61 -9.17 -7.75 -6.54
CA THR A 61 -9.46 -9.03 -5.88
C THR A 61 -8.73 -10.13 -6.65
N LEU A 62 -7.95 -10.94 -5.94
CA LEU A 62 -7.14 -11.99 -6.53
C LEU A 62 -7.81 -13.35 -6.43
N LYS A 63 -7.51 -14.25 -7.37
CA LYS A 63 -8.13 -15.59 -7.44
C LYS A 63 -7.62 -16.52 -6.33
N ASP A 64 -6.32 -16.50 -6.04
CA ASP A 64 -5.76 -17.30 -4.94
C ASP A 64 -6.14 -16.63 -3.61
N PRO A 65 -6.75 -17.36 -2.67
CA PRO A 65 -7.19 -16.80 -1.40
C PRO A 65 -6.04 -16.24 -0.54
N VAL A 66 -4.86 -16.85 -0.60
CA VAL A 66 -3.71 -16.44 0.20
C VAL A 66 -3.05 -15.20 -0.41
N GLU A 67 -2.90 -15.15 -1.73
CA GLU A 67 -2.48 -13.92 -2.42
C GLU A 67 -3.46 -12.77 -2.13
N ASN A 68 -4.77 -13.07 -2.17
CA ASN A 68 -5.78 -12.05 -1.89
C ASN A 68 -5.68 -11.50 -0.45
N LEU A 69 -5.29 -12.32 0.53
CA LEU A 69 -5.01 -11.82 1.88
C LEU A 69 -3.85 -10.81 1.88
N GLY A 70 -2.76 -11.09 1.16
CA GLY A 70 -1.65 -10.15 0.99
C GLY A 70 -2.10 -8.82 0.36
N ALA A 71 -2.90 -8.89 -0.70
CA ALA A 71 -3.49 -7.72 -1.34
C ALA A 71 -4.38 -6.92 -0.35
N GLN A 72 -5.22 -7.60 0.45
CA GLN A 72 -6.08 -6.94 1.44
C GLN A 72 -5.29 -6.20 2.53
N MET A 73 -4.12 -6.70 2.95
CA MET A 73 -3.27 -6.03 3.93
C MET A 73 -2.80 -4.65 3.43
N VAL A 74 -2.33 -4.58 2.18
CA VAL A 74 -1.88 -3.31 1.58
C VAL A 74 -3.06 -2.39 1.24
N LYS A 75 -4.19 -2.97 0.83
CA LYS A 75 -5.43 -2.23 0.61
C LYS A 75 -5.88 -1.47 1.86
N GLN A 76 -5.73 -2.06 3.06
CA GLN A 76 -6.04 -1.38 4.31
C GLN A 76 -5.20 -0.12 4.51
N ALA A 77 -3.90 -0.15 4.15
CA ALA A 77 -3.06 1.04 4.26
C ALA A 77 -3.56 2.18 3.36
N ALA A 78 -3.94 1.87 2.11
CA ALA A 78 -4.50 2.86 1.19
C ALA A 78 -5.82 3.45 1.70
N VAL A 79 -6.74 2.61 2.17
CA VAL A 79 -8.05 3.05 2.67
C VAL A 79 -7.89 3.91 3.92
N GLN A 80 -7.09 3.46 4.90
CA GLN A 80 -6.86 4.19 6.13
C GLN A 80 -6.20 5.56 5.90
N THR A 81 -5.27 5.65 4.93
CA THR A 81 -4.67 6.92 4.54
C THR A 81 -5.70 7.84 3.90
N GLY A 82 -6.54 7.32 2.99
CA GLY A 82 -7.63 8.09 2.39
C GLY A 82 -8.61 8.65 3.42
N ASP A 83 -9.01 7.82 4.39
CA ASP A 83 -9.97 8.19 5.43
C ASP A 83 -9.38 9.22 6.43
N SER A 84 -8.08 9.16 6.71
CA SER A 84 -7.44 10.01 7.71
C SER A 84 -6.85 11.32 7.15
N ALA A 85 -6.30 11.29 5.93
CA ALA A 85 -5.59 12.40 5.32
C ALA A 85 -6.24 12.93 4.03
N GLY A 86 -7.10 12.15 3.39
CA GLY A 86 -7.75 12.51 2.13
C GLY A 86 -6.84 12.42 0.90
N ASP A 87 -5.53 12.24 1.09
CA ASP A 87 -4.52 12.16 0.02
C ASP A 87 -3.39 11.20 0.40
N GLY A 88 -2.46 10.93 -0.53
CA GLY A 88 -1.28 10.08 -0.29
C GLY A 88 -1.56 8.58 -0.32
N THR A 89 -2.71 8.13 -0.81
CA THR A 89 -3.13 6.72 -0.84
C THR A 89 -2.20 5.85 -1.68
N THR A 90 -1.74 6.36 -2.82
CA THR A 90 -0.78 5.66 -3.69
C THR A 90 0.60 5.58 -3.04
N THR A 91 1.05 6.67 -2.41
CA THR A 91 2.33 6.72 -1.68
C THR A 91 2.32 5.75 -0.50
N SER A 92 1.25 5.71 0.29
CA SER A 92 1.13 4.77 1.41
C SER A 92 1.12 3.31 0.95
N THR A 93 0.47 3.02 -0.19
CA THR A 93 0.50 1.69 -0.82
C THR A 93 1.91 1.28 -1.22
N LEU A 94 2.66 2.19 -1.85
CA LEU A 94 4.05 1.95 -2.24
C LEU A 94 4.94 1.70 -1.02
N LEU A 95 4.86 2.57 -0.01
CA LEU A 95 5.64 2.42 1.22
C LEU A 95 5.31 1.13 1.97
N ALA A 96 4.03 0.77 2.09
CA ALA A 96 3.61 -0.48 2.71
C ALA A 96 4.18 -1.69 1.96
N LYS A 97 4.11 -1.69 0.62
CA LYS A 97 4.69 -2.76 -0.21
C LYS A 97 6.20 -2.87 0.01
N GLU A 98 6.95 -1.75 -0.05
CA GLU A 98 8.41 -1.79 0.12
C GLU A 98 8.81 -2.27 1.52
N LEU A 99 8.14 -1.77 2.57
CA LEU A 99 8.39 -2.21 3.94
C LEU A 99 8.13 -3.71 4.14
N ILE A 100 7.05 -4.24 3.56
CA ILE A 100 6.75 -5.68 3.63
C ILE A 100 7.78 -6.48 2.86
N SER A 101 8.10 -6.09 1.62
CA SER A 101 9.06 -6.78 0.75
C SER A 101 10.45 -6.83 1.39
N GLU A 102 10.97 -5.70 1.85
CA GLU A 102 12.27 -5.64 2.51
C GLU A 102 12.28 -6.38 3.86
N GLY A 103 11.25 -6.23 4.66
CA GLY A 103 11.11 -6.97 5.91
C GLY A 103 11.11 -8.49 5.69
N MET A 104 10.42 -8.97 4.67
CA MET A 104 10.38 -10.39 4.31
C MET A 104 11.72 -10.87 3.74
N ASN A 105 12.37 -10.07 2.89
CA ASN A 105 13.70 -10.38 2.36
C ASN A 105 14.72 -10.55 3.49
N HIS A 106 14.76 -9.62 4.43
CA HIS A 106 15.65 -9.71 5.57
C HIS A 106 15.38 -10.90 6.49
N THR A 107 14.14 -11.34 6.64
CA THR A 107 13.80 -12.53 7.42
C THR A 107 14.10 -13.83 6.70
N ASN A 108 14.03 -13.85 5.35
CA ASN A 108 14.27 -15.04 4.53
C ASN A 108 15.76 -15.25 4.22
N LEU A 109 16.51 -14.17 3.95
CA LEU A 109 17.92 -14.21 3.56
C LEU A 109 18.88 -14.51 4.71
N SER A 110 18.51 -14.23 5.92
CA SER A 110 19.30 -14.61 7.08
C SER A 110 18.42 -15.23 8.14
N GLN A 111 18.54 -16.52 8.34
CA GLN A 111 18.07 -17.21 9.56
C GLN A 111 18.62 -16.56 10.85
N LYS A 112 19.43 -15.51 10.72
CA LYS A 112 20.09 -14.75 11.78
C LYS A 112 19.25 -13.60 12.35
N HIS A 113 18.22 -13.11 11.64
CA HIS A 113 17.45 -11.96 12.10
C HIS A 113 16.07 -12.36 12.62
N ASN A 114 15.80 -11.98 13.85
CA ASN A 114 14.50 -12.19 14.48
C ASN A 114 13.48 -11.19 13.90
N ALA A 115 12.39 -11.69 13.33
CA ALA A 115 11.31 -10.86 12.77
C ALA A 115 10.75 -9.82 13.75
N VAL A 116 10.70 -10.15 15.06
CA VAL A 116 10.26 -9.22 16.11
C VAL A 116 11.27 -8.08 16.28
N ALA A 117 12.57 -8.36 16.16
CA ALA A 117 13.61 -7.34 16.25
C ALA A 117 13.56 -6.40 15.02
N ILE A 118 13.35 -6.95 13.83
CA ILE A 118 13.15 -6.15 12.60
C ILE A 118 11.93 -5.24 12.77
N LYS A 119 10.79 -5.78 13.19
CA LYS A 119 9.58 -4.98 13.43
C LYS A 119 9.82 -3.84 14.43
N ARG A 120 10.50 -4.11 15.54
CA ARG A 120 10.85 -3.06 16.52
C ARG A 120 11.75 -1.96 15.91
N GLY A 121 12.69 -2.36 15.06
CA GLY A 121 13.53 -1.42 14.32
C GLY A 121 12.71 -0.53 13.38
N MET A 122 11.81 -1.12 12.60
CA MET A 122 10.89 -0.40 11.72
C MET A 122 9.99 0.57 12.49
N ASP A 123 9.38 0.13 13.60
CA ASP A 123 8.53 0.96 14.46
C ASP A 123 9.30 2.17 15.03
N LYS A 124 10.55 1.95 15.47
CA LYS A 124 11.40 3.03 15.99
C LYS A 124 11.76 4.03 14.89
N THR A 125 12.20 3.54 13.75
CA THR A 125 12.58 4.37 12.61
C THR A 125 11.39 5.20 12.11
N ALA A 126 10.21 4.58 11.99
CA ALA A 126 9.00 5.29 11.58
C ALA A 126 8.64 6.45 12.52
N LYS A 127 8.79 6.27 13.84
CA LYS A 127 8.55 7.35 14.81
C LYS A 127 9.52 8.52 14.63
N GLU A 128 10.80 8.24 14.41
CA GLU A 128 11.80 9.30 14.18
C GLU A 128 11.54 10.03 12.85
N ILE A 129 11.21 9.29 11.78
CA ILE A 129 10.83 9.89 10.49
C ILE A 129 9.62 10.81 10.65
N VAL A 130 8.56 10.36 11.33
CA VAL A 130 7.36 11.19 11.57
C VAL A 130 7.70 12.46 12.35
N LYS A 131 8.60 12.38 13.34
CA LYS A 131 9.06 13.54 14.09
C LYS A 131 9.75 14.55 13.16
N HIS A 132 10.70 14.10 12.35
CA HIS A 132 11.39 14.98 11.38
C HIS A 132 10.45 15.56 10.33
N LEU A 133 9.49 14.78 9.83
CA LEU A 133 8.48 15.27 8.89
C LEU A 133 7.64 16.39 9.50
N LYS A 134 7.27 16.29 10.78
CA LYS A 134 6.55 17.36 11.49
C LYS A 134 7.39 18.63 11.66
N GLU A 135 8.70 18.47 11.90
CA GLU A 135 9.63 19.62 12.00
C GLU A 135 9.84 20.31 10.64
N MET A 136 9.74 19.56 9.53
CA MET A 136 9.87 20.08 8.16
C MET A 136 8.55 20.66 7.61
N SER A 137 7.41 20.29 8.17
CA SER A 137 6.11 20.72 7.68
C SER A 137 5.85 22.19 8.01
N THR A 138 5.14 22.87 7.11
CA THR A 138 4.67 24.25 7.32
C THR A 138 3.16 24.24 7.39
N ASP A 139 2.61 24.84 8.45
CA ASP A 139 1.16 24.96 8.60
C ASP A 139 0.59 25.95 7.57
N ILE A 140 -0.51 25.56 6.94
CA ILE A 140 -1.24 26.41 6.00
C ILE A 140 -2.22 27.26 6.81
N SER A 141 -2.05 28.59 6.74
CA SER A 141 -2.83 29.55 7.51
C SER A 141 -3.61 30.57 6.66
N SER A 142 -3.39 30.62 5.33
CA SER A 142 -4.03 31.58 4.45
C SER A 142 -4.68 30.94 3.22
N GLU A 143 -5.72 31.60 2.66
CA GLU A 143 -6.38 31.16 1.43
C GLU A 143 -5.43 31.10 0.22
N ASP A 144 -4.44 32.00 0.16
CA ASP A 144 -3.45 31.99 -0.93
C ASP A 144 -2.53 30.78 -0.85
N GLN A 145 -2.16 30.34 0.37
CA GLN A 145 -1.41 29.10 0.56
C GLN A 145 -2.24 27.87 0.19
N ILE A 146 -3.54 27.86 0.49
CA ILE A 146 -4.46 26.79 0.07
C ILE A 146 -4.50 26.69 -1.46
N LYS A 147 -4.62 27.84 -2.16
CA LYS A 147 -4.57 27.87 -3.63
C LYS A 147 -3.26 27.32 -4.18
N GLN A 148 -2.12 27.69 -3.58
CA GLN A 148 -0.80 27.20 -4.01
C GLN A 148 -0.66 25.68 -3.87
N VAL A 149 -1.25 25.08 -2.85
CA VAL A 149 -1.23 23.62 -2.65
C VAL A 149 -2.19 22.90 -3.59
N ALA A 150 -3.29 23.55 -3.97
CA ALA A 150 -4.32 22.98 -4.84
C ALA A 150 -4.00 23.09 -6.35
N THR A 151 -2.92 23.79 -6.72
CA THR A 151 -2.51 24.02 -8.12
C THR A 151 -1.36 23.11 -8.49
#